data_4291cf5322a7ff046d3095718f31ea4a
#
_entry.id   4291cf5322a7ff046d3095718f31ea4a
#
_cell.length_a   1.000
_cell.length_b   1.000
_cell.length_c   1.000
_cell.angle_alpha   90.00
_cell.angle_beta   90.00
_cell.angle_gamma   90.00
#
_symmetry.space_group_name_H-M   'P 1'
#
loop_
_entity.id
_entity.type
_entity.pdbx_description
1 polymer ?
#
loop_
_entity_poly.entity_id
_entity_poly.type
_entity_poly.pdbx_seq_one_letter_code
_entity_poly.pdbx_strand_id
1 'polypeptide(L)'
;MWIRMGLLAMLLMTPVGSGDAWADEIKIVDVKVRGTAGIYHFSVTLRHADSGWDHYADGWSVLEPGGAVLGTRVLAHPHVNEQPFTRSLGGVKIPVGVKQVHIVAHDKVHGDSPAPFAVQIP
;
A
#
# COMPACT_ATOMS: atom_id res chain seq x y z
N MET A 1 -7.41 61.14 -26.44
CA MET A 1 -7.97 60.28 -25.39
C MET A 1 -7.87 58.83 -25.85
N TRP A 2 -6.89 58.12 -25.32
CA TRP A 2 -6.55 56.78 -25.83
C TRP A 2 -6.99 55.77 -24.79
N ILE A 3 -7.95 54.90 -25.12
CA ILE A 3 -8.39 53.82 -24.25
C ILE A 3 -7.51 52.61 -24.61
N ARG A 4 -6.60 52.24 -23.72
CA ARG A 4 -5.88 50.96 -23.83
C ARG A 4 -6.77 49.90 -23.19
N MET A 5 -7.38 49.08 -24.03
CA MET A 5 -7.98 47.86 -23.60
C MET A 5 -6.84 46.87 -23.27
N GLY A 6 -6.64 46.65 -21.99
CA GLY A 6 -5.78 45.59 -21.51
C GLY A 6 -6.46 44.27 -21.76
N LEU A 7 -5.87 43.45 -22.63
CA LEU A 7 -6.28 42.07 -22.81
C LEU A 7 -5.86 41.31 -21.57
N LEU A 8 -6.82 41.02 -20.70
CA LEU A 8 -6.60 40.10 -19.56
C LEU A 8 -6.57 38.70 -20.11
N ALA A 9 -5.38 38.14 -20.35
CA ALA A 9 -5.24 36.73 -20.68
C ALA A 9 -5.55 35.93 -19.42
N MET A 10 -6.76 35.42 -19.36
CA MET A 10 -7.18 34.48 -18.32
C MET A 10 -6.52 33.14 -18.64
N LEU A 11 -5.43 32.85 -17.92
CA LEU A 11 -4.78 31.54 -18.00
C LEU A 11 -5.71 30.54 -17.31
N LEU A 12 -6.48 29.82 -18.10
CA LEU A 12 -7.25 28.67 -17.63
C LEU A 12 -6.25 27.56 -17.29
N MET A 13 -5.86 27.49 -16.03
CA MET A 13 -5.22 26.29 -15.52
C MET A 13 -6.27 25.18 -15.46
N THR A 14 -6.27 24.31 -16.44
CA THR A 14 -7.00 23.06 -16.34
C THR A 14 -6.33 22.22 -15.26
N PRO A 15 -7.05 21.79 -14.22
CA PRO A 15 -6.47 20.84 -13.26
C PRO A 15 -6.14 19.58 -14.04
N VAL A 16 -4.87 19.21 -14.04
CA VAL A 16 -4.45 17.89 -14.50
C VAL A 16 -5.03 16.90 -13.50
N GLY A 17 -6.11 16.22 -13.88
CA GLY A 17 -6.71 15.20 -13.05
C GLY A 17 -5.73 14.06 -12.88
N SER A 18 -5.15 13.94 -11.69
CA SER A 18 -4.33 12.79 -11.28
C SER A 18 -5.19 11.61 -10.81
N GLY A 19 -6.48 11.54 -11.22
CA GLY A 19 -7.43 10.54 -10.74
C GLY A 19 -7.03 9.10 -11.01
N ASP A 20 -6.36 8.83 -12.14
CA ASP A 20 -6.02 7.47 -12.55
C ASP A 20 -4.83 6.89 -11.76
N ALA A 21 -3.89 7.70 -11.32
CA ALA A 21 -2.73 7.25 -10.53
C ALA A 21 -3.12 6.73 -9.14
N TRP A 22 -4.18 7.26 -8.55
CA TRP A 22 -4.67 6.84 -7.24
C TRP A 22 -5.48 5.56 -7.28
N ALA A 23 -6.15 5.27 -8.40
CA ALA A 23 -6.94 4.05 -8.57
C ALA A 23 -6.09 2.79 -8.66
N ASP A 24 -4.83 2.92 -9.09
CA ASP A 24 -3.90 1.81 -9.30
C ASP A 24 -2.98 1.54 -8.10
N GLU A 25 -3.00 2.39 -7.08
CA GLU A 25 -2.20 2.21 -5.87
C GLU A 25 -2.81 1.16 -4.95
N ILE A 26 -1.95 0.31 -4.38
CA ILE A 26 -2.36 -0.61 -3.33
C ILE A 26 -2.65 0.18 -2.07
N LYS A 27 -3.80 -0.07 -1.49
CA LYS A 27 -4.17 0.47 -0.19
C LYS A 27 -4.17 -0.64 0.86
N ILE A 28 -3.42 -0.44 1.93
CA ILE A 28 -3.50 -1.27 3.12
C ILE A 28 -4.65 -0.73 3.96
N VAL A 29 -5.72 -1.51 4.07
CA VAL A 29 -6.97 -1.10 4.73
C VAL A 29 -6.91 -1.37 6.21
N ASP A 30 -6.37 -2.52 6.60
CA ASP A 30 -6.31 -2.95 8.00
C ASP A 30 -5.22 -3.99 8.19
N VAL A 31 -4.65 -4.01 9.39
CA VAL A 31 -3.67 -5.01 9.81
C VAL A 31 -4.04 -5.47 11.21
N LYS A 32 -4.18 -6.78 11.40
CA LYS A 32 -4.37 -7.40 12.70
C LYS A 32 -3.15 -8.25 13.03
N VAL A 33 -2.66 -8.11 14.25
CA VAL A 33 -1.50 -8.85 14.75
C VAL A 33 -1.87 -9.58 16.03
N ARG A 34 -1.48 -10.82 16.12
CA ARG A 34 -1.60 -11.63 17.35
C ARG A 34 -0.37 -12.49 17.52
N GLY A 35 -0.07 -12.81 18.75
CA GLY A 35 1.05 -13.68 19.10
C GLY A 35 1.69 -13.30 20.40
N THR A 36 2.68 -14.07 20.80
CA THR A 36 3.46 -13.88 22.01
C THR A 36 4.88 -14.44 21.84
N ALA A 37 5.77 -14.04 22.75
CA ALA A 37 7.13 -14.58 22.81
C ALA A 37 7.93 -14.43 21.50
N GLY A 38 7.75 -13.31 20.82
CA GLY A 38 8.51 -12.98 19.62
C GLY A 38 8.03 -13.62 18.33
N ILE A 39 6.94 -14.41 18.36
CA ILE A 39 6.37 -15.06 17.17
C ILE A 39 4.95 -14.57 16.95
N TYR A 40 4.69 -13.99 15.79
CA TYR A 40 3.45 -13.29 15.50
C TYR A 40 2.78 -13.74 14.20
N HIS A 41 1.47 -13.59 14.20
CA HIS A 41 0.60 -13.86 13.07
C HIS A 41 0.00 -12.53 12.60
N PHE A 42 0.16 -12.22 11.32
CA PHE A 42 -0.36 -11.01 10.69
C PHE A 42 -1.50 -11.36 9.76
N SER A 43 -2.58 -10.58 9.84
CA SER A 43 -3.66 -10.61 8.87
C SER A 43 -3.75 -9.23 8.24
N VAL A 44 -3.52 -9.14 6.95
CA VAL A 44 -3.45 -7.89 6.20
C VAL A 44 -4.58 -7.82 5.21
N THR A 45 -5.34 -6.74 5.27
CA THR A 45 -6.42 -6.45 4.33
C THR A 45 -5.96 -5.41 3.34
N LEU A 46 -6.02 -5.75 2.07
CA LEU A 46 -5.61 -4.90 0.95
C LEU A 46 -6.79 -4.55 0.07
N ARG A 47 -6.70 -3.39 -0.55
CA ARG A 47 -7.55 -2.99 -1.67
C ARG A 47 -6.66 -2.59 -2.84
N HIS A 48 -6.91 -3.20 -3.98
CA HIS A 48 -6.23 -2.90 -5.23
C HIS A 48 -7.14 -3.29 -6.40
N ALA A 49 -7.16 -2.48 -7.44
CA ALA A 49 -7.91 -2.78 -8.65
C ALA A 49 -7.16 -3.81 -9.52
N ASP A 50 -7.13 -5.06 -9.04
CA ASP A 50 -6.53 -6.16 -9.79
C ASP A 50 -7.31 -6.36 -11.10
N SER A 51 -6.61 -6.33 -12.22
CA SER A 51 -7.22 -6.49 -13.54
C SER A 51 -6.95 -7.86 -14.18
N GLY A 52 -6.02 -8.60 -13.65
CA GLY A 52 -5.60 -9.91 -14.14
C GLY A 52 -4.13 -10.17 -13.83
N TRP A 53 -3.55 -11.17 -14.49
CA TRP A 53 -2.17 -11.59 -14.24
C TRP A 53 -1.11 -10.55 -14.61
N ASP A 54 -1.44 -9.59 -15.45
CA ASP A 54 -0.52 -8.54 -15.84
C ASP A 54 -0.44 -7.40 -14.82
N HIS A 55 -1.49 -7.23 -14.02
CA HIS A 55 -1.55 -6.18 -13.02
C HIS A 55 -2.38 -6.62 -11.81
N TYR A 56 -1.70 -7.00 -10.74
CA TYR A 56 -2.33 -7.39 -9.47
C TYR A 56 -1.39 -7.16 -8.29
N ALA A 57 -1.97 -7.08 -7.10
CA ALA A 57 -1.21 -7.09 -5.84
C ALA A 57 -0.64 -8.50 -5.64
N ASP A 58 0.68 -8.63 -5.67
CA ASP A 58 1.38 -9.93 -5.68
C ASP A 58 2.10 -10.25 -4.37
N GLY A 59 2.03 -9.37 -3.38
CA GLY A 59 2.62 -9.66 -2.08
C GLY A 59 2.53 -8.51 -1.09
N TRP A 60 2.87 -8.83 0.14
CA TRP A 60 3.14 -7.84 1.18
C TRP A 60 4.20 -8.37 2.14
N SER A 61 4.90 -7.46 2.79
CA SER A 61 6.00 -7.78 3.70
C SER A 61 5.87 -7.07 5.03
N VAL A 62 6.40 -7.71 6.07
CA VAL A 62 6.58 -7.14 7.39
C VAL A 62 8.03 -6.70 7.51
N LEU A 63 8.25 -5.44 7.80
CA LEU A 63 9.58 -4.84 7.92
C LEU A 63 9.81 -4.28 9.31
N GLU A 64 11.04 -4.43 9.83
CA GLU A 64 11.45 -3.62 10.99
C GLU A 64 11.62 -2.14 10.60
N PRO A 65 11.68 -1.22 11.59
CA PRO A 65 11.83 0.22 11.31
C PRO A 65 13.04 0.58 10.46
N GLY A 66 14.11 -0.20 10.54
CA GLY A 66 15.32 -0.02 9.72
C GLY A 66 15.21 -0.53 8.28
N GLY A 67 14.08 -1.15 7.92
CA GLY A 67 13.79 -1.65 6.58
C GLY A 67 14.10 -3.14 6.35
N ALA A 68 14.65 -3.85 7.34
CA ALA A 68 14.90 -5.28 7.19
C ALA A 68 13.58 -6.06 7.11
N VAL A 69 13.48 -6.97 6.16
CA VAL A 69 12.30 -7.79 5.94
C VAL A 69 12.26 -8.93 6.96
N LEU A 70 11.18 -8.98 7.74
CA LEU A 70 10.94 -10.03 8.74
C LEU A 70 10.10 -11.18 8.21
N GLY A 71 9.30 -10.94 7.20
CA GLY A 71 8.48 -11.94 6.54
C GLY A 71 7.78 -11.39 5.32
N THR A 72 7.46 -12.28 4.39
CA THR A 72 6.76 -11.92 3.15
C THR A 72 5.64 -12.90 2.89
N ARG A 73 4.47 -12.36 2.60
CA ARG A 73 3.33 -13.12 2.08
C ARG A 73 3.25 -12.94 0.57
N VAL A 74 3.48 -14.02 -0.15
CA VAL A 74 3.27 -14.05 -1.60
C VAL A 74 1.79 -14.23 -1.89
N LEU A 75 1.24 -13.38 -2.76
CA LEU A 75 -0.12 -13.47 -3.26
C LEU A 75 -0.06 -14.10 -4.65
N ALA A 76 -0.53 -15.34 -4.74
CA ALA A 76 -0.24 -16.22 -5.88
C ALA A 76 -1.12 -15.98 -7.11
N HIS A 77 -2.18 -15.15 -6.99
CA HIS A 77 -3.12 -14.91 -8.08
C HIS A 77 -3.86 -13.58 -7.92
N PRO A 78 -4.42 -13.03 -9.01
CA PRO A 78 -5.23 -11.82 -8.94
C PRO A 78 -6.53 -12.03 -8.15
N HIS A 79 -6.99 -10.93 -7.51
CA HIS A 79 -8.26 -10.87 -6.78
C HIS A 79 -9.21 -9.86 -7.45
N VAL A 80 -9.62 -10.16 -8.68
CA VAL A 80 -10.41 -9.24 -9.49
C VAL A 80 -11.81 -8.98 -8.89
N ASN A 81 -12.46 -10.03 -8.38
CA ASN A 81 -13.82 -9.98 -7.87
C ASN A 81 -13.92 -10.02 -6.34
N GLU A 82 -12.81 -10.04 -5.64
CA GLU A 82 -12.74 -10.03 -4.18
C GLU A 82 -11.96 -8.80 -3.73
N GLN A 83 -12.66 -7.72 -3.43
CA GLN A 83 -12.07 -6.47 -2.95
C GLN A 83 -12.93 -5.83 -1.87
N PRO A 84 -12.36 -5.44 -0.73
CA PRO A 84 -11.00 -5.74 -0.28
C PRO A 84 -10.82 -7.23 0.06
N PHE A 85 -9.58 -7.67 0.12
CA PHE A 85 -9.29 -9.05 0.49
C PHE A 85 -8.26 -9.12 1.61
N THR A 86 -8.35 -10.19 2.41
CA THR A 86 -7.48 -10.39 3.58
C THR A 86 -6.68 -11.68 3.43
N ARG A 87 -5.38 -11.60 3.67
CA ARG A 87 -4.49 -12.76 3.70
C ARG A 87 -3.58 -12.68 4.90
N SER A 88 -3.09 -13.83 5.33
CA SER A 88 -2.36 -13.97 6.59
C SER A 88 -0.97 -14.56 6.37
N LEU A 89 -0.08 -14.22 7.32
CA LEU A 89 1.24 -14.79 7.44
C LEU A 89 1.51 -15.11 8.90
N GLY A 90 1.71 -16.40 9.20
CA GLY A 90 2.04 -16.87 10.54
C GLY A 90 3.53 -17.06 10.76
N GLY A 91 3.94 -17.27 12.01
CA GLY A 91 5.30 -17.62 12.36
C GLY A 91 6.33 -16.52 12.09
N VAL A 92 5.93 -15.27 12.08
CA VAL A 92 6.84 -14.13 11.87
C VAL A 92 7.61 -13.89 13.16
N LYS A 93 8.93 -14.06 13.09
CA LYS A 93 9.83 -13.79 14.22
C LYS A 93 10.17 -12.31 14.26
N ILE A 94 9.83 -11.67 15.36
CA ILE A 94 10.13 -10.26 15.60
C ILE A 94 11.24 -10.15 16.62
N PRO A 95 12.34 -9.45 16.32
CA PRO A 95 13.45 -9.31 17.26
C PRO A 95 13.03 -8.67 18.57
N VAL A 96 13.66 -9.08 19.66
CA VAL A 96 13.45 -8.52 20.99
C VAL A 96 13.68 -7.01 20.96
N GLY A 97 12.77 -6.25 21.54
CA GLY A 97 12.86 -4.79 21.59
C GLY A 97 12.20 -4.08 20.42
N VAL A 98 11.85 -4.78 19.35
CA VAL A 98 11.06 -4.20 18.23
C VAL A 98 9.61 -4.14 18.66
N LYS A 99 9.07 -2.94 18.81
CA LYS A 99 7.69 -2.70 19.26
C LYS A 99 6.77 -2.21 18.16
N GLN A 100 7.33 -1.85 17.02
CA GLN A 100 6.61 -1.38 15.85
C GLN A 100 7.24 -1.99 14.61
N VAL A 101 6.38 -2.41 13.68
CA VAL A 101 6.79 -2.87 12.36
C VAL A 101 6.03 -2.11 11.30
N HIS A 102 6.46 -2.22 10.05
CA HIS A 102 5.79 -1.64 8.92
C HIS A 102 5.33 -2.72 7.95
N ILE A 103 4.12 -2.56 7.43
CA ILE A 103 3.64 -3.39 6.32
C ILE A 103 3.80 -2.59 5.04
N VAL A 104 4.41 -3.22 4.04
CA VAL A 104 4.53 -2.70 2.69
C VAL A 104 3.92 -3.71 1.73
N ALA A 105 3.00 -3.25 0.92
CA ALA A 105 2.38 -4.09 -0.12
C ALA A 105 3.07 -3.87 -1.45
N HIS A 106 3.00 -4.85 -2.32
CA HIS A 106 3.63 -4.83 -3.62
C HIS A 106 2.62 -5.12 -4.73
N ASP A 107 2.72 -4.35 -5.79
CA ASP A 107 1.96 -4.44 -7.02
C ASP A 107 2.93 -4.79 -8.16
N LYS A 108 2.53 -5.71 -9.01
CA LYS A 108 3.37 -6.21 -10.09
C LYS A 108 3.83 -5.12 -11.09
N VAL A 109 3.05 -4.06 -11.26
CA VAL A 109 3.34 -2.98 -12.21
C VAL A 109 4.03 -1.79 -11.54
N HIS A 110 3.50 -1.35 -10.37
CA HIS A 110 3.94 -0.11 -9.71
C HIS A 110 4.94 -0.32 -8.58
N GLY A 111 5.21 -1.56 -8.18
CA GLY A 111 6.13 -1.87 -7.10
C GLY A 111 5.50 -1.72 -5.71
N ASP A 112 6.29 -1.23 -4.77
CA ASP A 112 5.87 -1.10 -3.38
C ASP A 112 4.83 0.01 -3.19
N SER A 113 3.93 -0.22 -2.22
CA SER A 113 2.97 0.80 -1.80
C SER A 113 3.70 2.06 -1.29
N PRO A 114 3.16 3.27 -1.57
CA PRO A 114 3.90 4.51 -1.36
C PRO A 114 4.14 4.85 0.11
N ALA A 115 3.24 4.43 1.00
CA ALA A 115 3.36 4.70 2.43
C ALA A 115 3.33 3.39 3.21
N PRO A 116 4.35 3.10 4.04
CA PRO A 116 4.32 1.97 4.95
C PRO A 116 3.19 2.12 5.97
N PHE A 117 2.54 1.02 6.28
CA PHE A 117 1.51 0.99 7.31
C PHE A 117 2.16 0.58 8.64
N ALA A 118 2.17 1.50 9.60
CA ALA A 118 2.77 1.26 10.91
C ALA A 118 1.85 0.40 11.79
N VAL A 119 2.41 -0.63 12.42
CA VAL A 119 1.70 -1.56 13.29
C VAL A 119 2.44 -1.71 14.60
N GLN A 120 1.73 -1.53 15.72
CA GLN A 120 2.27 -1.80 17.05
C GLN A 120 2.22 -3.29 17.35
N ILE A 121 3.31 -3.82 17.89
CA ILE A 121 3.37 -5.21 18.35
C ILE A 121 2.74 -5.28 19.76
N PRO A 122 1.78 -6.18 19.95
CA PRO A 122 1.11 -6.33 21.25
C PRO A 122 2.03 -6.85 22.37
#